data_db9f0a67575171c20ecdbc2a7a1571c5
#
_entry.id   db9f0a67575171c20ecdbc2a7a1571c5
#
_cell.length_a   1.000
_cell.length_b   1.000
_cell.length_c   1.000
_cell.angle_alpha   90.00
_cell.angle_beta   90.00
_cell.angle_gamma   90.00
#
_symmetry.space_group_name_H-M   'P 1'
#
loop_
_entity.id
_entity.type
_entity.pdbx_description
1 polymer ?
#
loop_
_entity_poly.entity_id
_entity_poly.type
_entity_poly.pdbx_seq_one_letter_code
_entity_poly.pdbx_strand_id
1 'polypeptide(L)' 'LLKRGFIMSISYNKLWKLLIDKKMTKTDLRIKADIATSTLAKLSKDEPVSMDVLLKICKLFNCNISEIMDVQVEEVNR' A
#
# COMPACT_ATOMS: atom_id res chain seq x y z
N LEU A 1 29.77 21.57 -4.78
CA LEU A 1 28.39 21.54 -5.26
C LEU A 1 27.52 20.65 -4.42
N LEU A 2 26.38 21.16 -3.99
CA LEU A 2 25.39 20.39 -3.27
C LEU A 2 24.57 19.58 -4.26
N LYS A 3 24.47 18.29 -4.01
CA LYS A 3 23.54 17.42 -4.75
C LYS A 3 22.20 17.39 -4.04
N ARG A 4 21.15 17.47 -4.82
CA ARG A 4 19.81 17.25 -4.34
C ARG A 4 19.40 15.82 -4.70
N GLY A 5 18.81 15.16 -3.75
CA GLY A 5 18.23 13.85 -3.96
C GLY A 5 16.86 13.79 -3.30
N PHE A 6 16.19 12.67 -3.49
CA PHE A 6 14.87 12.44 -2.91
C PHE A 6 14.85 11.09 -2.27
N ILE A 7 14.23 11.04 -1.09
CA ILE A 7 13.89 9.79 -0.43
C ILE A 7 12.40 9.59 -0.66
N MET A 8 12.05 8.41 -1.16
CA MET A 8 10.66 8.04 -1.37
C MET A 8 10.32 6.85 -0.48
N SER A 9 9.20 6.90 0.17
CA SER A 9 8.69 5.80 0.95
C SER A 9 7.22 5.57 0.67
N ILE A 10 6.81 4.31 0.79
CA ILE A 10 5.44 3.88 0.62
C ILE A 10 4.93 3.41 1.96
N SER A 11 3.69 3.74 2.29
CA SER A 11 3.01 3.24 3.48
C SER A 11 1.64 2.71 3.10
N TYR A 12 1.30 1.54 3.61
CA TYR A 12 -0.04 0.96 3.48
C TYR A 12 -0.79 0.99 4.81
N ASN A 13 -0.39 1.86 5.73
CA ASN A 13 -1.04 1.97 7.04
C ASN A 13 -2.54 2.24 6.94
N LYS A 14 -2.95 3.03 5.95
CA LYS A 14 -4.38 3.30 5.71
C LYS A 14 -5.14 2.02 5.37
N LEU A 15 -4.53 1.12 4.60
CA LEU A 15 -5.12 -0.18 4.27
C LEU A 15 -5.32 -1.01 5.55
N TRP A 16 -4.31 -1.07 6.42
CA TRP A 16 -4.40 -1.84 7.65
C TRP A 16 -5.48 -1.29 8.59
N LYS A 17 -5.59 0.03 8.69
CA LYS A 17 -6.66 0.67 9.45
C LYS A 17 -8.03 0.36 8.87
N LEU A 18 -8.15 0.35 7.56
CA LEU A 18 -9.40 0.00 6.87
C LEU A 18 -9.81 -1.45 7.16
N LEU A 19 -8.85 -2.38 7.18
CA LEU A 19 -9.12 -3.77 7.56
C LEU A 19 -9.67 -3.86 8.98
N ILE A 20 -9.08 -3.12 9.93
CA ILE A 20 -9.55 -3.09 11.31
C ILE A 20 -11.00 -2.59 11.35
N ASP A 21 -11.29 -1.50 10.66
CA ASP A 21 -12.65 -0.93 10.61
C ASP A 21 -13.67 -1.92 10.00
N LYS A 22 -13.23 -2.71 9.04
CA LYS A 22 -14.08 -3.72 8.37
C LYS A 22 -14.06 -5.07 9.08
N LYS A 23 -13.32 -5.20 10.18
CA LYS A 23 -13.15 -6.45 10.93
C LYS A 23 -12.63 -7.58 10.04
N MET A 24 -11.68 -7.26 9.18
CA MET A 24 -11.04 -8.19 8.26
C MET A 24 -9.61 -8.46 8.68
N THR A 25 -9.15 -9.68 8.47
CA THR A 25 -7.75 -10.06 8.62
C THR A 25 -7.00 -9.84 7.29
N LYS A 26 -5.67 -9.86 7.34
CA LYS A 26 -4.85 -9.83 6.12
C LYS A 26 -5.13 -11.03 5.21
N THR A 27 -5.41 -12.19 5.79
CA THR A 27 -5.81 -13.39 5.03
C THR A 27 -7.13 -13.16 4.32
N ASP A 28 -8.11 -12.54 4.98
CA ASP A 28 -9.39 -12.19 4.35
C ASP A 28 -9.17 -11.27 3.16
N LEU A 29 -8.32 -10.26 3.32
CA LEU A 29 -7.96 -9.34 2.23
C LEU A 29 -7.39 -10.10 1.04
N ARG A 30 -6.42 -10.99 1.30
CA ARG A 30 -5.78 -11.78 0.25
C ARG A 30 -6.78 -12.59 -0.56
N ILE A 31 -7.67 -13.27 0.14
CA ILE A 31 -8.67 -14.13 -0.49
C ILE A 31 -9.70 -13.30 -1.26
N LYS A 32 -10.25 -12.27 -0.63
CA LYS A 32 -11.33 -11.47 -1.23
C LYS A 32 -10.86 -10.58 -2.38
N ALA A 33 -9.63 -10.07 -2.30
CA ALA A 33 -9.04 -9.27 -3.39
C ALA A 33 -8.37 -10.14 -4.45
N ASP A 34 -8.26 -11.44 -4.23
CA ASP A 34 -7.61 -12.39 -5.14
C ASP A 34 -6.18 -11.97 -5.46
N ILE A 35 -5.38 -11.81 -4.41
CA ILE A 35 -3.95 -11.48 -4.52
C ILE A 35 -3.09 -12.62 -3.98
N ALA A 36 -1.87 -12.73 -4.49
CA ALA A 36 -0.93 -13.77 -4.10
C ALA A 36 -0.41 -13.55 -2.68
N THR A 37 -0.01 -14.64 -2.02
CA THR A 37 0.63 -14.60 -0.69
C THR A 37 1.89 -13.73 -0.71
N SER A 38 2.70 -13.83 -1.78
CA SER A 38 3.91 -13.01 -1.95
C SER A 38 3.58 -11.52 -2.06
N THR A 39 2.46 -11.17 -2.67
CA THR A 39 1.99 -9.79 -2.77
C THR A 39 1.56 -9.26 -1.40
N LEU A 40 0.84 -10.06 -0.63
CA LEU A 40 0.48 -9.69 0.73
C LEU A 40 1.73 -9.44 1.59
N ALA A 41 2.77 -10.27 1.43
CA ALA A 41 4.04 -10.08 2.12
C ALA A 41 4.69 -8.74 1.77
N LYS A 42 4.66 -8.34 0.50
CA LYS A 42 5.18 -7.04 0.06
C LYS A 42 4.38 -5.88 0.68
N LEU A 43 3.06 -5.98 0.70
CA LEU A 43 2.21 -4.98 1.34
C LEU A 43 2.57 -4.83 2.82
N SER A 44 2.83 -5.93 3.50
CA SER A 44 3.20 -5.93 4.93
C SER A 44 4.56 -5.30 5.20
N LYS A 45 5.42 -5.22 4.18
CA LYS A 45 6.77 -4.62 4.28
C LYS A 45 6.83 -3.22 3.65
N ASP A 46 5.70 -2.64 3.28
CA ASP A 46 5.63 -1.36 2.59
C ASP A 46 6.46 -1.35 1.29
N GLU A 47 6.47 -2.46 0.58
CA GLU A 47 7.16 -2.59 -0.70
C GLU A 47 6.22 -2.30 -1.87
N PRO A 48 6.75 -1.85 -3.02
CA PRO A 48 5.92 -1.61 -4.20
C PRO A 48 5.22 -2.88 -4.68
N VAL A 49 3.97 -2.71 -5.08
CA VAL A 49 3.18 -3.76 -5.73
C VAL A 49 2.65 -3.21 -7.06
N SER A 50 2.15 -4.10 -7.91
CA SER A 50 1.61 -3.67 -9.19
C SER A 50 0.35 -2.81 -9.04
N MET A 51 0.11 -1.95 -10.03
CA MET A 51 -1.12 -1.17 -10.08
C MET A 51 -2.34 -2.08 -10.13
N ASP A 52 -2.25 -3.22 -10.79
CA ASP A 52 -3.34 -4.21 -10.86
C ASP A 52 -3.76 -4.67 -9.47
N VAL A 53 -2.80 -4.95 -8.59
CA VAL A 53 -3.07 -5.31 -7.19
C VAL A 53 -3.79 -4.19 -6.46
N LEU A 54 -3.32 -2.96 -6.63
CA LEU A 54 -3.93 -1.80 -5.97
C LEU A 54 -5.36 -1.59 -6.45
N LEU A 55 -5.62 -1.79 -7.73
CA LEU A 55 -6.97 -1.68 -8.30
C LEU A 55 -7.91 -2.76 -7.76
N LYS A 56 -7.41 -3.99 -7.59
CA LYS A 56 -8.19 -5.07 -6.97
C LYS A 56 -8.62 -4.72 -5.55
N ILE A 57 -7.72 -4.14 -4.77
CA ILE A 57 -8.01 -3.72 -3.40
C ILE A 57 -9.02 -2.57 -3.40
N CYS A 58 -8.82 -1.57 -4.25
CA CYS A 58 -9.76 -0.45 -4.38
C CYS A 58 -11.15 -0.93 -4.79
N LYS A 59 -11.24 -1.89 -5.69
CA LYS A 59 -12.50 -2.47 -6.11
C LYS A 59 -13.21 -3.20 -4.96
N LEU A 60 -12.45 -3.95 -4.16
CA LEU A 60 -12.99 -4.67 -3.02
C LEU A 60 -13.67 -3.74 -2.02
N PHE A 61 -13.02 -2.59 -1.72
CA PHE A 61 -13.51 -1.64 -0.73
C PHE A 61 -14.29 -0.48 -1.33
N ASN A 62 -14.43 -0.45 -2.65
CA ASN A 62 -15.08 0.66 -3.37
C ASN A 62 -14.50 2.01 -2.93
N CYS A 63 -13.20 2.14 -3.01
CA CYS A 63 -12.47 3.32 -2.53
C CYS A 63 -11.42 3.78 -3.53
N ASN A 64 -10.86 4.96 -3.26
CA ASN A 64 -9.77 5.52 -4.03
C ASN A 64 -8.44 4.99 -3.50
N ILE A 65 -7.42 4.99 -4.36
CA ILE A 65 -6.07 4.53 -3.99
C ILE A 65 -5.49 5.33 -2.82
N SER A 66 -5.84 6.62 -2.71
CA SER A 66 -5.42 7.48 -1.60
C SER A 66 -5.96 7.04 -0.24
N GLU A 67 -6.96 6.18 -0.22
CA GLU A 67 -7.56 5.65 1.01
C GLU A 67 -6.87 4.39 1.50
N ILE A 68 -5.97 3.80 0.70
CA ILE A 68 -5.27 2.56 1.06
C ILE A 68 -3.75 2.74 1.15
N MET A 69 -3.20 3.79 0.57
CA MET A 69 -1.76 4.00 0.60
C MET A 69 -1.37 5.46 0.56
N ASP A 70 -0.15 5.73 0.99
CA ASP A 70 0.51 7.02 0.88
C ASP A 70 1.88 6.86 0.24
N VAL A 71 2.29 7.87 -0.52
CA VAL A 71 3.66 8.00 -1.00
C VAL A 71 4.22 9.26 -0.38
N GLN A 72 5.36 9.14 0.29
CA GLN A 72 6.06 10.27 0.86
C GLN A 72 7.34 10.51 0.08
N VAL A 73 7.57 11.76 -0.29
CA VAL A 73 8.76 12.18 -1.01
C VAL A 73 9.43 13.26 -0.16
N GLU A 74 10.69 13.03 0.18
CA GLU A 74 11.47 13.96 0.99
C GLU A 74 12.70 14.40 0.20
N GLU A 75 12.91 15.72 0.07
CA GLU A 75 14.09 16.26 -0.58
C GLU A 75 15.27 16.20 0.39
N VAL A 76 16.39 15.70 -0.11
CA VAL A 76 17.62 15.58 0.65
C VAL A 76 18.70 16.39 -0.04
N ASN A 77 19.34 17.29 0.69
CA ASN A 77 20.50 18.05 0.23
C ASN A 77 21.79 17.37 0.68
N ARG A 78 22.72 17.20 -0.24
CA ARG A 78 24.01 16.58 0.05
C ARG A 78 25.15 17.41 -0.52
#